data_63714c27a5c4a95641adb854ca536197
#
_entry.id   63714c27a5c4a95641adb854ca536197
#
_cell.length_a   1.000
_cell.length_b   1.000
_cell.length_c   1.000
_cell.angle_alpha   90.00
_cell.angle_beta   90.00
_cell.angle_gamma   90.00
#
_symmetry.space_group_name_H-M   'P 1'
#
loop_
_entity.id
_entity.type
_entity.pdbx_description
1 polymer ?
#
loop_
_entity_poly.entity_id
_entity_poly.type
_entity_poly.pdbx_seq_one_letter_code
_entity_poly.pdbx_strand_id
1 'polypeptide(L)'
;YKRLLDEIEQKYSRITFSEAAAFMGLSEPYFSKFFRKISGMTFSQYLNSVKLKHAVELLQDKNADLSITEISVRCGFDTIRHFNRVFKQLTGMSPRQLPPDYVLDDRPIRTIQDAFNPTLQNSELL
;
A
#
# COMPACT_ATOMS: atom_id res chain seq x y z
N TYR A 1 2.38 13.65 9.31
CA TYR A 1 2.56 12.81 8.11
C TYR A 1 2.89 11.37 8.48
N LYS A 2 3.81 11.19 9.41
CA LYS A 2 4.14 9.86 9.91
C LYS A 2 2.91 9.16 10.50
N ARG A 3 2.03 9.91 11.18
CA ARG A 3 0.79 9.36 11.73
C ARG A 3 -0.13 8.82 10.65
N LEU A 4 -0.19 9.50 9.50
CA LEU A 4 -1.00 9.02 8.38
C LEU A 4 -0.47 7.68 7.87
N LEU A 5 0.84 7.57 7.68
CA LEU A 5 1.45 6.33 7.19
C LEU A 5 1.27 5.19 8.20
N ASP A 6 1.40 5.48 9.50
CA ASP A 6 1.14 4.49 10.55
C ASP A 6 -0.33 4.05 10.54
N GLU A 7 -1.26 4.99 10.35
CA GLU A 7 -2.68 4.69 10.27
C GLU A 7 -2.99 3.79 9.07
N ILE A 8 -2.39 4.10 7.92
CA ILE A 8 -2.54 3.28 6.71
C ILE A 8 -1.99 1.86 6.96
N GLU A 9 -0.81 1.74 7.57
CA GLU A 9 -0.22 0.44 7.84
C GLU A 9 -1.07 -0.39 8.78
N GLN A 10 -1.65 0.22 9.80
CA GLN A 10 -2.52 -0.48 10.75
C GLN A 10 -3.87 -0.86 10.18
N LYS A 11 -4.39 -0.06 9.25
CA LYS A 11 -5.75 -0.20 8.73
C LYS A 11 -5.80 -0.44 7.22
N TYR A 12 -4.71 -0.87 6.61
CA TYR A 12 -4.62 -0.98 5.15
C TYR A 12 -5.75 -1.82 4.54
N SER A 13 -6.23 -2.83 5.24
CA SER A 13 -7.28 -3.71 4.72
C SER A 13 -8.66 -3.07 4.68
N ARG A 14 -8.87 -1.95 5.38
CA ARG A 14 -10.19 -1.35 5.53
C ARG A 14 -10.24 0.17 5.41
N ILE A 15 -9.11 0.85 5.40
CA ILE A 15 -9.10 2.31 5.33
C ILE A 15 -9.59 2.78 3.97
N THR A 16 -10.47 3.79 3.96
CA THR A 16 -10.97 4.42 2.75
C THR A 16 -10.25 5.74 2.51
N PHE A 17 -10.35 6.24 1.28
CA PHE A 17 -9.85 7.57 0.91
C PHE A 17 -10.48 8.65 1.80
N SER A 18 -11.81 8.57 2.01
CA SER A 18 -12.53 9.53 2.84
C SER A 18 -12.02 9.52 4.28
N GLU A 19 -11.77 8.34 4.83
CA GLU A 19 -11.24 8.20 6.19
C GLU A 19 -9.83 8.77 6.32
N ALA A 20 -8.99 8.56 5.32
CA ALA A 20 -7.63 9.09 5.31
C ALA A 20 -7.64 10.62 5.24
N ALA A 21 -8.49 11.20 4.38
CA ALA A 21 -8.65 12.66 4.30
C ALA A 21 -9.13 13.22 5.63
N ALA A 22 -10.14 12.60 6.24
CA ALA A 22 -10.67 13.01 7.54
C ALA A 22 -9.62 12.91 8.65
N PHE A 23 -8.82 11.87 8.63
CA PHE A 23 -7.72 11.70 9.59
C PHE A 23 -6.74 12.86 9.53
N MET A 24 -6.47 13.36 8.33
CA MET A 24 -5.58 14.52 8.13
C MET A 24 -6.29 15.86 8.37
N GLY A 25 -7.61 15.86 8.58
CA GLY A 25 -8.36 17.10 8.70
C GLY A 25 -8.46 17.89 7.41
N LEU A 26 -8.40 17.23 6.26
CA LEU A 26 -8.40 17.85 4.94
C LEU A 26 -9.66 17.44 4.17
N SER A 27 -10.12 18.33 3.26
CA SER A 27 -11.13 17.95 2.30
C SER A 27 -10.57 16.91 1.34
N GLU A 28 -11.45 16.09 0.76
CA GLU A 28 -11.04 15.05 -0.19
C GLU A 28 -10.26 15.61 -1.39
N PRO A 29 -10.74 16.67 -2.06
CA PRO A 29 -9.99 17.24 -3.18
C PRO A 29 -8.61 17.76 -2.78
N TYR A 30 -8.51 18.42 -1.63
CA TYR A 30 -7.23 18.92 -1.14
C TYR A 30 -6.30 17.77 -0.76
N PHE A 31 -6.82 16.75 -0.09
CA PHE A 31 -6.04 15.57 0.28
C PHE A 31 -5.49 14.86 -0.95
N SER A 32 -6.31 14.69 -1.98
CA SER A 32 -5.89 14.07 -3.23
C SER A 32 -4.69 14.79 -3.84
N LYS A 33 -4.78 16.12 -3.96
CA LYS A 33 -3.69 16.94 -4.51
C LYS A 33 -2.45 16.90 -3.63
N PHE A 34 -2.65 17.03 -2.33
CA PHE A 34 -1.57 17.02 -1.35
C PHE A 34 -0.80 15.71 -1.42
N PHE A 35 -1.52 14.58 -1.37
CA PHE A 35 -0.88 13.26 -1.39
C PHE A 35 -0.09 13.05 -2.67
N ARG A 36 -0.69 13.38 -3.81
CA ARG A 36 -0.03 13.22 -5.12
C ARG A 36 1.20 14.13 -5.24
N LYS A 37 1.12 15.35 -4.73
CA LYS A 37 2.24 16.29 -4.79
C LYS A 37 3.43 15.80 -3.98
N ILE A 38 3.19 15.25 -2.80
CA ILE A 38 4.27 14.80 -1.92
C ILE A 38 4.82 13.43 -2.33
N SER A 39 3.93 12.50 -2.70
CA SER A 39 4.33 11.11 -2.96
C SER A 39 4.61 10.80 -4.43
N GLY A 40 4.11 11.62 -5.34
CA GLY A 40 4.21 11.34 -6.78
C GLY A 40 3.22 10.28 -7.28
N MET A 41 2.34 9.77 -6.42
CA MET A 41 1.33 8.79 -6.80
C MET A 41 0.01 9.07 -6.10
N THR A 42 -1.07 8.45 -6.58
CA THR A 42 -2.36 8.61 -5.93
C THR A 42 -2.40 7.82 -4.63
N PHE A 43 -3.32 8.20 -3.74
CA PHE A 43 -3.55 7.45 -2.50
C PHE A 43 -3.92 6.00 -2.80
N SER A 44 -4.78 5.76 -3.81
CA SER A 44 -5.16 4.40 -4.21
C SER A 44 -3.98 3.57 -4.66
N GLN A 45 -3.06 4.15 -5.43
CA GLN A 45 -1.85 3.45 -5.86
C GLN A 45 -0.98 3.07 -4.67
N TYR A 46 -0.80 3.99 -3.75
CA TYR A 46 -0.03 3.70 -2.53
C TYR A 46 -0.69 2.62 -1.68
N LEU A 47 -2.00 2.76 -1.45
CA LEU A 47 -2.74 1.78 -0.64
C LEU A 47 -2.69 0.38 -1.27
N ASN A 48 -2.86 0.29 -2.59
CA ASN A 48 -2.75 -0.98 -3.30
C ASN A 48 -1.36 -1.61 -3.12
N SER A 49 -0.31 -0.80 -3.14
CA SER A 49 1.05 -1.28 -2.91
C SER A 49 1.23 -1.85 -1.51
N VAL A 50 0.68 -1.18 -0.49
CA VAL A 50 0.72 -1.66 0.89
C VAL A 50 -0.06 -2.97 1.03
N LYS A 51 -1.28 -3.02 0.49
CA LYS A 51 -2.09 -4.24 0.50
C LYS A 51 -1.35 -5.40 -0.16
N LEU A 52 -0.73 -5.15 -1.30
CA LEU A 52 -0.01 -6.20 -2.03
C LEU A 52 1.22 -6.68 -1.29
N LYS A 53 1.95 -5.79 -0.64
CA LYS A 53 3.09 -6.17 0.20
C LYS A 53 2.67 -7.20 1.24
N HIS A 54 1.58 -6.95 1.93
CA HIS A 54 1.05 -7.88 2.93
C HIS A 54 0.55 -9.18 2.29
N ALA A 55 -0.05 -9.10 1.10
CA ALA A 55 -0.49 -10.29 0.38
C ALA A 55 0.69 -11.19 -0.02
N VAL A 56 1.77 -10.60 -0.52
CA VAL A 56 2.99 -11.36 -0.86
C VAL A 56 3.56 -12.06 0.38
N GLU A 57 3.60 -11.36 1.51
CA GLU A 57 4.07 -11.95 2.77
C GLU A 57 3.22 -13.18 3.15
N LEU A 58 1.89 -13.08 3.05
CA LEU A 58 0.99 -14.19 3.35
C LEU A 58 1.13 -15.35 2.36
N LEU A 59 1.31 -15.06 1.07
CA LEU A 59 1.52 -16.09 0.05
C LEU A 59 2.81 -16.87 0.28
N GLN A 60 3.82 -16.23 0.84
CA GLN A 60 5.12 -16.85 1.09
C GLN A 60 5.22 -17.47 2.48
N ASP A 61 4.25 -17.23 3.34
CA ASP A 61 4.23 -17.80 4.69
C ASP A 61 3.71 -19.24 4.63
N LYS A 62 4.61 -20.19 4.84
CA LYS A 62 4.27 -21.61 4.81
C LYS A 62 3.29 -22.04 5.90
N ASN A 63 3.19 -21.24 6.97
CA ASN A 63 2.30 -21.53 8.10
C ASN A 63 0.93 -20.86 7.97
N ALA A 64 0.73 -20.00 6.96
CA ALA A 64 -0.50 -19.22 6.86
C ALA A 64 -1.71 -20.05 6.44
N ASP A 65 -1.55 -21.16 5.78
CA ASP A 65 -2.64 -22.06 5.35
C ASP A 65 -3.89 -21.32 4.85
N LEU A 66 -3.69 -20.35 3.96
CA LEU A 66 -4.74 -19.54 3.40
C LEU A 66 -4.81 -19.73 1.88
N SER A 67 -6.03 -19.79 1.34
CA SER A 67 -6.21 -19.76 -0.11
C SER A 67 -5.89 -18.36 -0.67
N ILE A 68 -5.66 -18.28 -1.97
CA ILE A 68 -5.45 -17.00 -2.65
C ILE A 68 -6.66 -16.08 -2.44
N THR A 69 -7.88 -16.62 -2.52
CA THR A 69 -9.10 -15.85 -2.28
C THR A 69 -9.15 -15.31 -0.85
N GLU A 70 -8.82 -16.13 0.14
CA GLU A 70 -8.79 -15.69 1.53
C GLU A 70 -7.75 -14.60 1.76
N ILE A 71 -6.58 -14.71 1.13
CA ILE A 71 -5.54 -13.69 1.20
C ILE A 71 -6.02 -12.38 0.61
N SER A 72 -6.68 -12.43 -0.57
CA SER A 72 -7.19 -11.21 -1.20
C SER A 72 -8.21 -10.49 -0.32
N VAL A 73 -9.11 -11.21 0.31
CA VAL A 73 -10.11 -10.65 1.23
C VAL A 73 -9.43 -10.07 2.47
N ARG A 74 -8.53 -10.82 3.07
CA ARG A 74 -7.83 -10.39 4.29
C ARG A 74 -7.02 -9.12 4.08
N CYS A 75 -6.44 -8.95 2.89
CA CYS A 75 -5.66 -7.76 2.56
C CYS A 75 -6.53 -6.58 2.09
N GLY A 76 -7.85 -6.76 2.01
CA GLY A 76 -8.76 -5.65 1.74
C GLY A 76 -9.04 -5.39 0.28
N PHE A 77 -8.88 -6.39 -0.59
CA PHE A 77 -9.29 -6.28 -1.99
C PHE A 77 -10.77 -6.64 -2.12
N ASP A 78 -11.53 -5.76 -2.77
CA ASP A 78 -12.99 -5.93 -2.90
C ASP A 78 -13.37 -7.15 -3.74
N THR A 79 -12.58 -7.45 -4.77
CA THR A 79 -12.82 -8.59 -5.65
C THR A 79 -11.51 -9.31 -5.95
N ILE A 80 -11.62 -10.61 -6.26
CA ILE A 80 -10.45 -11.38 -6.70
C ILE A 80 -9.90 -10.85 -8.03
N ARG A 81 -10.77 -10.33 -8.88
CA ARG A 81 -10.35 -9.70 -10.15
C ARG A 81 -9.47 -8.49 -9.91
N HIS A 82 -9.85 -7.62 -8.96
CA HIS A 82 -9.06 -6.45 -8.59
C HIS A 82 -7.71 -6.87 -8.01
N PHE A 83 -7.72 -7.87 -7.12
CA PHE A 83 -6.49 -8.43 -6.56
C PHE A 83 -5.55 -8.95 -7.64
N ASN A 84 -6.05 -9.76 -8.56
CA ASN A 84 -5.24 -10.32 -9.64
C ASN A 84 -4.65 -9.23 -10.54
N ARG A 85 -5.43 -8.20 -10.83
CA ARG A 85 -4.97 -7.08 -11.66
C ARG A 85 -3.83 -6.32 -10.99
N VAL A 86 -4.01 -5.94 -9.72
CA VAL A 86 -2.99 -5.22 -8.96
C VAL A 86 -1.74 -6.09 -8.80
N PHE A 87 -1.93 -7.37 -8.51
CA PHE A 87 -0.82 -8.31 -8.35
C PHE A 87 0.03 -8.36 -9.62
N LYS A 88 -0.62 -8.51 -10.77
CA LYS A 88 0.09 -8.55 -12.06
C LYS A 88 0.78 -7.22 -12.39
N GLN A 89 0.12 -6.09 -12.08
CA GLN A 89 0.72 -4.77 -12.32
C GLN A 89 2.01 -4.57 -11.53
N LEU A 90 2.05 -5.04 -10.29
CA LEU A 90 3.17 -4.76 -9.39
C LEU A 90 4.24 -5.86 -9.41
N THR A 91 3.91 -7.10 -9.75
CA THR A 91 4.86 -8.21 -9.76
C THR A 91 5.17 -8.74 -11.16
N GLY A 92 4.32 -8.46 -12.13
CA GLY A 92 4.43 -9.05 -13.47
C GLY A 92 3.92 -10.47 -13.57
N MET A 93 3.40 -11.03 -12.48
CA MET A 93 2.98 -12.44 -12.39
C MET A 93 1.57 -12.54 -11.80
N SER A 94 0.96 -13.73 -11.95
CA SER A 94 -0.25 -14.06 -11.19
C SER A 94 0.14 -14.56 -9.79
N PRO A 95 -0.78 -14.53 -8.81
CA PRO A 95 -0.48 -15.03 -7.47
C PRO A 95 0.00 -16.49 -7.45
N ARG A 96 -0.53 -17.33 -8.34
CA ARG A 96 -0.13 -18.72 -8.43
C ARG A 96 1.29 -18.93 -8.93
N GLN A 97 1.82 -17.97 -9.67
CA GLN A 97 3.15 -18.03 -10.27
C GLN A 97 4.25 -17.50 -9.36
N LEU A 98 3.88 -16.96 -8.20
CA LEU A 98 4.83 -16.32 -7.30
C LEU A 98 5.86 -17.34 -6.78
N PRO A 99 7.17 -17.14 -7.06
CA PRO A 99 8.18 -18.02 -6.50
C PRO A 99 8.29 -17.84 -4.98
N PRO A 100 8.65 -18.90 -4.23
CA PRO A 100 8.81 -18.79 -2.77
C PRO A 100 9.89 -17.79 -2.34
N ASP A 101 10.86 -17.55 -3.19
CA ASP A 101 11.98 -16.66 -2.92
C ASP A 101 11.84 -15.27 -3.56
N TYR A 102 10.66 -14.97 -4.11
CA TYR A 102 10.40 -13.67 -4.72
C TYR A 102 10.53 -12.55 -3.68
N VAL A 103 11.21 -11.48 -4.06
CA VAL A 103 11.35 -10.28 -3.23
C VAL A 103 10.62 -9.14 -3.92
N LEU A 104 9.58 -8.62 -3.27
CA LEU A 104 8.84 -7.48 -3.80
C LEU A 104 9.73 -6.23 -3.74
N ASP A 105 9.73 -5.48 -4.85
CA ASP A 105 10.39 -4.18 -4.87
C ASP A 105 9.55 -3.19 -4.05
N ASP A 106 9.96 -2.92 -2.84
CA ASP A 106 9.28 -2.00 -1.93
C ASP A 106 9.86 -0.58 -1.96
N ARG A 107 10.80 -0.31 -2.87
CA ARG A 107 11.41 1.03 -2.99
C ARG A 107 10.37 2.15 -3.18
N PRO A 108 9.33 1.98 -4.01
CA PRO A 108 8.30 3.02 -4.10
C PRO A 108 7.63 3.32 -2.77
N ILE A 109 7.32 2.28 -1.97
CA ILE A 109 6.70 2.44 -0.66
C ILE A 109 7.65 3.16 0.29
N ARG A 110 8.92 2.75 0.34
CA ARG A 110 9.93 3.39 1.19
C ARG A 110 10.18 4.84 0.81
N THR A 111 10.21 5.13 -0.49
CA THR A 111 10.38 6.49 -0.98
C THR A 111 9.26 7.40 -0.48
N ILE A 112 8.02 6.91 -0.48
CA ILE A 112 6.88 7.66 0.03
C ILE A 112 6.99 7.85 1.54
N GLN A 113 7.34 6.80 2.27
CA GLN A 113 7.54 6.88 3.72
C GLN A 113 8.60 7.93 4.06
N ASP A 114 9.70 7.97 3.30
CA ASP A 114 10.75 8.96 3.49
C ASP A 114 10.28 10.37 3.16
N ALA A 115 9.47 10.52 2.11
CA ALA A 115 8.90 11.82 1.73
C ALA A 115 8.01 12.41 2.82
N PHE A 116 7.36 11.55 3.62
CA PHE A 116 6.53 11.96 4.75
C PHE A 116 7.30 12.04 6.07
N ASN A 117 8.62 11.85 6.05
CA ASN A 117 9.46 11.93 7.23
C ASN A 117 9.98 13.36 7.39
N PRO A 118 9.55 14.12 8.43
CA PRO A 118 9.96 15.52 8.59
C PRO A 118 11.48 15.69 8.74
N THR A 119 12.16 14.73 9.36
CA THR A 119 13.61 14.80 9.58
C THR A 119 14.36 14.75 8.26
N LEU A 120 13.96 13.84 7.35
CA LEU A 120 14.59 13.72 6.04
C LEU A 120 14.29 14.94 5.16
N GLN A 121 13.05 15.44 5.21
CA GLN A 121 12.70 16.66 4.47
C GLN A 121 13.52 17.85 4.92
N ASN A 122 13.74 18.01 6.22
CA ASN A 122 14.56 19.09 6.75
C ASN A 122 16.01 18.92 6.30
N SER A 123 16.51 17.70 6.21
CA SER A 123 17.88 17.44 5.72
C SER A 123 18.05 17.85 4.27
N GLU A 124 17.04 17.68 3.44
CA GLU A 124 17.07 18.08 2.04
C GLU A 124 17.07 19.60 1.87
N LEU A 125 16.52 20.33 2.82
CA LEU A 125 16.47 21.78 2.79
C LEU A 125 17.77 22.43 3.25
N LEU A 126 18.63 21.68 3.87
CA LEU A 126 19.93 22.13 4.33
C LEU A 126 21.02 21.89 3.30
#